data_7cd051a2106134e4c612379d7562e34f
#
_entry.id   7cd051a2106134e4c612379d7562e34f
#
_cell.length_a   1.000
_cell.length_b   1.000
_cell.length_c   1.000
_cell.angle_alpha   90.00
_cell.angle_beta   90.00
_cell.angle_gamma   90.00
#
_symmetry.space_group_name_H-M   'P 1'
#
loop_
_entity.id
_entity.type
_entity.pdbx_description
1 polymer ?
#
loop_
_entity_poly.entity_id
_entity_poly.type
_entity_poly.pdbx_seq_one_letter_code
_entity_poly.pdbx_strand_id
1 'polypeptide(L)'
;MDYCWPWHWCWRTEAKAGAVVIRALGVLWCFLVAVLPAPTFAEARSLQSLIDAAPAGSSLQLEAGVYAGPVHIGKPLTINGAGKAEIRGNGHGTVVSVSGHGVALRGLHISGSGESHDGIDAGVLLEGSDHTLEDNRIDDVLFGIHLKQTTSSRVRRNQVTGKDLTLGMRGDGIRVWNGRHNTIEDNRFQRARDLTFMNSADNLIAGNRFIDGRYGMHIVFSPRLRIERNFLSKTGTGIIVLYSKDLIVRSNHVEHALEGGGAGIVFKESDMALVEGNEILHCGVGLKVDAPPEPVGVLTVRNNRFAHNIIGLFFYGEAGGHSFTDNHFSNNLTTVAISAPGAGAANTWRGNWWSDYQGFDRNDDGRGDSPHEVWLHADRIWMETPMATFFRNSPALELLDFLERLATFSSPYRVLTDPAPRVR
;
A
#
# COMPACT_ATOMS: atom_id res chain seq x y z
N MET A 1 -25.15 43.22 -2.68
CA MET A 1 -26.18 43.24 -1.63
C MET A 1 -25.50 42.82 -0.36
N ASP A 2 -25.29 43.82 0.46
CA ASP A 2 -24.56 43.77 1.72
C ASP A 2 -25.39 43.09 2.82
N TYR A 3 -24.76 42.36 3.70
CA TYR A 3 -25.18 42.22 5.10
C TYR A 3 -23.96 42.14 6.03
N CYS A 4 -23.59 43.29 6.58
CA CYS A 4 -22.82 43.48 7.80
C CYS A 4 -23.69 43.20 9.03
N TRP A 5 -23.15 42.59 10.05
CA TRP A 5 -23.59 42.74 11.45
C TRP A 5 -22.39 42.80 12.38
N PRO A 6 -22.35 43.77 13.36
CA PRO A 6 -21.21 44.05 14.22
C PRO A 6 -21.45 43.64 15.67
N TRP A 7 -20.40 43.31 16.41
CA TRP A 7 -20.37 43.46 17.88
C TRP A 7 -18.97 43.89 18.35
N HIS A 8 -18.85 45.19 18.68
CA HIS A 8 -17.79 45.81 19.46
C HIS A 8 -18.04 45.52 20.96
N TRP A 9 -17.01 45.16 21.70
CA TRP A 9 -16.90 45.46 23.14
C TRP A 9 -15.55 46.10 23.40
N CYS A 10 -15.64 47.41 23.75
CA CYS A 10 -14.56 48.28 24.18
C CYS A 10 -14.52 48.28 25.73
N TRP A 11 -13.42 48.01 26.33
CA TRP A 11 -13.18 48.32 27.74
C TRP A 11 -11.97 49.26 27.84
N ARG A 12 -12.27 50.48 28.22
CA ARG A 12 -11.34 51.52 28.68
C ARG A 12 -11.24 51.40 30.19
N THR A 13 -10.06 51.37 30.78
CA THR A 13 -9.87 51.78 32.17
C THR A 13 -8.64 52.68 32.28
N GLU A 14 -8.91 53.76 32.98
CA GLU A 14 -8.06 54.92 33.19
C GLU A 14 -6.93 54.67 34.18
N ALA A 15 -5.88 55.43 34.01
CA ALA A 15 -4.72 55.53 34.93
C ALA A 15 -5.09 56.24 36.23
N LYS A 16 -4.56 55.80 37.33
CA LYS A 16 -4.29 56.67 38.49
C LYS A 16 -2.86 56.47 38.96
N ALA A 17 -2.13 57.58 38.96
CA ALA A 17 -0.80 57.78 39.50
C ALA A 17 -0.83 57.66 41.02
N GLY A 18 0.16 57.02 41.60
CA GLY A 18 0.46 57.03 43.02
C GLY A 18 1.99 56.87 43.21
N ALA A 19 2.63 58.00 43.42
CA ALA A 19 4.08 58.02 43.73
C ALA A 19 4.32 57.61 45.19
N VAL A 20 5.19 56.61 45.43
CA VAL A 20 5.80 56.37 46.73
C VAL A 20 7.31 56.24 46.55
N VAL A 21 8.02 57.21 47.10
CA VAL A 21 9.45 57.27 47.25
C VAL A 21 9.86 56.33 48.39
N ILE A 22 10.71 55.31 48.10
CA ILE A 22 11.49 54.62 49.11
C ILE A 22 12.94 54.56 48.69
N ARG A 23 13.77 55.02 49.63
CA ARG A 23 15.22 55.23 49.57
C ARG A 23 16.00 53.93 49.37
N ALA A 24 17.09 54.11 48.70
CA ALA A 24 18.18 53.20 48.42
C ALA A 24 18.75 52.52 49.68
N LEU A 25 19.08 51.24 49.53
CA LEU A 25 20.24 50.59 50.18
C LEU A 25 20.80 49.59 49.17
N GLY A 26 22.01 49.94 48.69
CA GLY A 26 22.72 49.10 47.76
C GLY A 26 23.26 47.84 48.42
N VAL A 27 23.01 46.70 47.80
CA VAL A 27 23.82 45.50 47.97
C VAL A 27 24.23 45.05 46.56
N LEU A 28 25.53 45.26 46.32
CA LEU A 28 26.23 44.86 45.11
C LEU A 28 26.40 43.34 45.13
N TRP A 29 25.46 42.62 44.54
CA TRP A 29 25.61 41.19 44.27
C TRP A 29 26.23 41.03 42.88
N CYS A 30 27.53 40.76 42.84
CA CYS A 30 28.22 40.27 41.64
C CYS A 30 27.66 38.90 41.30
N PHE A 31 26.67 38.85 40.38
CA PHE A 31 26.34 37.60 39.71
C PHE A 31 27.49 37.26 38.76
N LEU A 32 28.32 36.31 39.20
CA LEU A 32 29.23 35.60 38.32
C LEU A 32 28.36 34.71 37.41
N VAL A 33 27.94 35.27 36.27
CA VAL A 33 27.29 34.46 35.22
C VAL A 33 28.39 33.56 34.65
N ALA A 34 28.40 32.31 35.13
CA ALA A 34 29.17 31.26 34.48
C ALA A 34 28.56 31.11 33.07
N VAL A 35 29.22 31.67 32.08
CA VAL A 35 28.95 31.41 30.67
C VAL A 35 29.31 29.95 30.46
N LEU A 36 28.31 29.07 30.65
CA LEU A 36 28.39 27.70 30.15
C LEU A 36 28.57 27.81 28.64
N PRO A 37 29.60 27.17 28.07
CA PRO A 37 29.75 27.15 26.63
C PRO A 37 28.45 26.57 26.06
N ALA A 38 27.78 27.33 25.18
CA ALA A 38 26.67 26.81 24.43
C ALA A 38 27.11 25.48 23.78
N PRO A 39 26.26 24.42 23.74
CA PRO A 39 26.62 23.21 23.07
C PRO A 39 27.00 23.58 21.64
N THR A 40 28.29 23.45 21.31
CA THR A 40 28.77 23.57 19.95
C THR A 40 28.06 22.48 19.21
N PHE A 41 27.08 22.87 18.35
CA PHE A 41 26.56 21.96 17.35
C PHE A 41 27.77 21.45 16.58
N ALA A 42 28.08 20.17 16.73
CA ALA A 42 29.16 19.55 15.98
C ALA A 42 28.92 19.88 14.51
N GLU A 43 29.87 20.56 13.88
CA GLU A 43 29.81 20.96 12.49
C GLU A 43 29.52 19.67 11.67
N ALA A 44 28.42 19.66 10.89
CA ALA A 44 28.02 18.48 10.18
C ALA A 44 29.14 18.06 9.24
N ARG A 45 29.76 16.92 9.51
CA ARG A 45 30.89 16.41 8.72
C ARG A 45 30.45 16.24 7.28
N SER A 46 31.24 16.71 6.31
CA SER A 46 30.95 16.53 4.88
C SER A 46 31.14 15.07 4.49
N LEU A 47 30.03 14.33 4.42
CA LEU A 47 30.04 12.94 3.98
C LEU A 47 30.52 12.81 2.52
N GLN A 48 30.20 13.79 1.66
CA GLN A 48 30.62 13.77 0.27
C GLN A 48 32.14 13.70 0.15
N SER A 49 32.87 14.48 0.93
CA SER A 49 34.35 14.44 0.93
C SER A 49 34.91 13.08 1.35
N LEU A 50 34.25 12.39 2.29
CA LEU A 50 34.62 11.02 2.67
C LEU A 50 34.34 10.01 1.56
N ILE A 51 33.18 10.15 0.91
CA ILE A 51 32.81 9.32 -0.25
C ILE A 51 33.82 9.51 -1.40
N ASP A 52 34.16 10.77 -1.72
CA ASP A 52 35.07 11.09 -2.83
C ASP A 52 36.48 10.54 -2.59
N ALA A 53 36.96 10.63 -1.36
CA ALA A 53 38.27 10.12 -0.97
C ALA A 53 38.37 8.59 -0.84
N ALA A 54 37.25 7.91 -0.61
CA ALA A 54 37.23 6.46 -0.43
C ALA A 54 37.59 5.73 -1.72
N PRO A 55 38.45 4.70 -1.70
CA PRO A 55 38.72 3.86 -2.89
C PRO A 55 37.44 3.12 -3.35
N ALA A 56 37.30 2.91 -4.67
CA ALA A 56 36.23 2.09 -5.19
C ALA A 56 36.30 0.66 -4.61
N GLY A 57 35.13 0.10 -4.24
CA GLY A 57 35.00 -1.22 -3.62
C GLY A 57 35.34 -1.26 -2.12
N SER A 58 35.73 -0.15 -1.52
CA SER A 58 36.03 -0.08 -0.08
C SER A 58 34.76 -0.02 0.79
N SER A 59 34.97 -0.13 2.10
CA SER A 59 33.92 0.02 3.10
C SER A 59 34.21 1.24 3.98
N LEU A 60 33.24 2.15 4.03
CA LEU A 60 33.27 3.34 4.87
C LEU A 60 32.38 3.10 6.10
N GLN A 61 32.99 2.96 7.27
CA GLN A 61 32.31 2.90 8.53
C GLN A 61 32.13 4.32 9.07
N LEU A 62 30.87 4.76 9.21
CA LEU A 62 30.57 6.08 9.76
C LEU A 62 30.58 6.06 11.29
N GLU A 63 31.15 7.06 11.88
CA GLU A 63 31.00 7.32 13.32
C GLU A 63 29.60 7.82 13.64
N ALA A 64 29.19 7.69 14.90
CA ALA A 64 27.92 8.25 15.35
C ALA A 64 27.88 9.76 15.15
N GLY A 65 26.78 10.26 14.57
CA GLY A 65 26.61 11.69 14.32
C GLY A 65 25.75 12.00 13.12
N VAL A 66 25.59 13.29 12.85
CA VAL A 66 24.81 13.81 11.73
C VAL A 66 25.76 14.25 10.61
N TYR A 67 25.51 13.77 9.43
CA TYR A 67 26.24 14.09 8.20
C TYR A 67 25.33 14.90 7.28
N ALA A 68 25.86 15.97 6.71
CA ALA A 68 25.11 16.80 5.79
C ALA A 68 24.89 16.08 4.46
N GLY A 69 23.63 16.00 4.00
CA GLY A 69 23.22 15.69 2.66
C GLY A 69 22.86 16.98 1.89
N PRO A 70 22.53 16.89 0.59
CA PRO A 70 22.49 15.65 -0.20
C PRO A 70 23.88 15.09 -0.52
N VAL A 71 23.94 13.76 -0.77
CA VAL A 71 25.19 13.09 -1.19
C VAL A 71 24.98 12.26 -2.45
N HIS A 72 26.05 12.14 -3.26
CA HIS A 72 26.05 11.32 -4.45
C HIS A 72 27.14 10.25 -4.38
N ILE A 73 26.79 9.00 -4.75
CA ILE A 73 27.69 7.85 -4.74
C ILE A 73 27.73 7.27 -6.15
N GLY A 74 28.79 7.55 -6.90
CA GLY A 74 28.96 7.13 -8.29
C GLY A 74 29.96 5.96 -8.50
N LYS A 75 30.36 5.29 -7.43
CA LYS A 75 31.33 4.17 -7.50
C LYS A 75 30.95 3.07 -6.52
N PRO A 76 31.37 1.81 -6.75
CA PRO A 76 31.15 0.73 -5.79
C PRO A 76 31.68 1.12 -4.40
N LEU A 77 30.83 1.13 -3.40
CA LEU A 77 31.17 1.55 -2.03
C LEU A 77 30.17 0.96 -1.05
N THR A 78 30.67 0.47 0.08
CA THR A 78 29.80 0.12 1.22
C THR A 78 29.83 1.25 2.23
N ILE A 79 28.68 1.81 2.58
CA ILE A 79 28.55 2.77 3.68
C ILE A 79 27.76 2.12 4.81
N ASN A 80 28.37 2.02 5.99
CA ASN A 80 27.74 1.44 7.16
C ASN A 80 27.64 2.47 8.29
N GLY A 81 26.40 2.78 8.69
CA GLY A 81 26.10 3.71 9.78
C GLY A 81 26.01 3.06 11.16
N ALA A 82 26.04 1.71 11.23
CA ALA A 82 25.89 0.95 12.48
C ALA A 82 24.64 1.33 13.31
N GLY A 83 23.60 1.88 12.69
CA GLY A 83 22.40 2.39 13.37
C GLY A 83 22.59 3.69 14.13
N LYS A 84 23.73 4.38 13.98
CA LYS A 84 24.11 5.57 14.76
C LYS A 84 24.45 6.79 13.91
N ALA A 85 24.65 6.63 12.61
CA ALA A 85 24.93 7.72 11.68
C ALA A 85 23.66 8.15 10.96
N GLU A 86 23.41 9.46 10.94
CA GLU A 86 22.30 10.07 10.20
C GLU A 86 22.85 10.85 8.99
N ILE A 87 22.27 10.64 7.82
CA ILE A 87 22.46 11.50 6.64
C ILE A 87 21.21 12.37 6.55
N ARG A 88 21.37 13.66 6.84
CA ARG A 88 20.27 14.61 6.86
C ARG A 88 20.32 15.51 5.61
N GLY A 89 19.27 15.47 4.82
CA GLY A 89 19.05 16.38 3.71
C GLY A 89 18.84 17.83 4.20
N ASN A 90 18.82 18.73 3.25
CA ASN A 90 18.62 20.16 3.48
C ASN A 90 17.20 20.64 3.15
N GLY A 91 16.24 19.70 3.00
CA GLY A 91 14.86 20.01 2.61
C GLY A 91 14.67 20.25 1.11
N HIS A 92 15.67 19.93 0.29
CA HIS A 92 15.61 20.06 -1.17
C HIS A 92 16.14 18.80 -1.85
N GLY A 93 15.43 18.30 -2.87
CA GLY A 93 15.85 17.18 -3.67
C GLY A 93 15.94 15.86 -2.91
N THR A 94 16.65 14.91 -3.50
CA THR A 94 16.91 13.58 -2.94
C THR A 94 18.10 13.60 -1.98
N VAL A 95 17.99 12.92 -0.83
CA VAL A 95 19.01 12.95 0.23
C VAL A 95 20.25 12.13 -0.16
N VAL A 96 20.05 10.90 -0.66
CA VAL A 96 21.14 10.02 -1.11
C VAL A 96 20.87 9.56 -2.53
N SER A 97 21.72 9.95 -3.47
CA SER A 97 21.65 9.51 -4.86
C SER A 97 22.79 8.53 -5.17
N VAL A 98 22.43 7.37 -5.71
CA VAL A 98 23.37 6.30 -6.06
C VAL A 98 23.30 6.04 -7.55
N SER A 99 24.44 5.98 -8.24
CA SER A 99 24.55 5.59 -9.64
C SER A 99 25.65 4.55 -9.87
N GLY A 100 25.55 3.81 -10.98
CA GLY A 100 26.54 2.80 -11.34
C GLY A 100 26.20 1.41 -10.81
N HIS A 101 27.12 0.78 -10.07
CA HIS A 101 26.91 -0.59 -9.61
C HIS A 101 27.54 -0.86 -8.24
N GLY A 102 27.04 -1.87 -7.54
CA GLY A 102 27.69 -2.45 -6.37
C GLY A 102 27.78 -1.53 -5.14
N VAL A 103 26.83 -0.60 -4.96
CA VAL A 103 26.77 0.24 -3.76
C VAL A 103 25.94 -0.44 -2.67
N ALA A 104 26.44 -0.43 -1.44
CA ALA A 104 25.70 -0.93 -0.30
C ALA A 104 25.54 0.17 0.79
N LEU A 105 24.30 0.42 1.19
CA LEU A 105 23.93 1.33 2.28
C LEU A 105 23.32 0.53 3.41
N ARG A 106 23.93 0.55 4.59
CA ARG A 106 23.52 -0.28 5.72
C ARG A 106 23.46 0.47 7.03
N GLY A 107 22.41 0.22 7.80
CA GLY A 107 22.29 0.74 9.17
C GLY A 107 22.37 2.25 9.27
N LEU A 108 21.86 2.97 8.28
CA LEU A 108 21.84 4.43 8.22
C LEU A 108 20.46 4.96 8.64
N HIS A 109 20.46 6.14 9.25
CA HIS A 109 19.29 7.00 9.33
C HIS A 109 19.38 8.02 8.19
N ILE A 110 18.34 8.12 7.35
CA ILE A 110 18.29 9.02 6.19
C ILE A 110 17.02 9.86 6.30
N SER A 111 17.15 11.19 6.32
CA SER A 111 16.01 12.07 6.58
C SER A 111 16.07 13.40 5.83
N GLY A 112 14.93 14.10 5.74
CA GLY A 112 14.89 15.49 5.29
C GLY A 112 14.99 15.68 3.77
N SER A 113 14.26 14.90 2.97
CA SER A 113 14.15 15.15 1.52
C SER A 113 13.38 16.44 1.22
N GLY A 114 13.47 16.90 -0.02
CA GLY A 114 12.60 17.94 -0.55
C GLY A 114 11.13 17.51 -0.63
N GLU A 115 10.30 18.36 -1.28
CA GLU A 115 8.86 18.19 -1.40
C GLU A 115 8.37 18.23 -2.85
N SER A 116 9.27 18.15 -3.83
CA SER A 116 8.91 18.14 -5.23
C SER A 116 8.41 16.78 -5.70
N HIS A 117 7.14 16.70 -6.11
CA HIS A 117 6.60 15.52 -6.77
C HIS A 117 7.18 15.33 -8.17
N ASP A 118 7.39 16.42 -8.91
CA ASP A 118 7.97 16.39 -10.26
C ASP A 118 9.44 15.95 -10.23
N GLY A 119 10.18 16.41 -9.21
CA GLY A 119 11.56 16.00 -8.96
C GLY A 119 11.69 14.60 -8.37
N ILE A 120 10.61 14.01 -7.87
CA ILE A 120 10.61 12.74 -7.11
C ILE A 120 11.63 12.82 -5.96
N ASP A 121 11.51 13.86 -5.10
CA ASP A 121 12.42 14.07 -3.99
C ASP A 121 12.36 12.91 -3.00
N ALA A 122 13.38 12.07 -3.01
CA ALA A 122 13.41 10.80 -2.29
C ALA A 122 14.41 10.81 -1.11
N GLY A 123 14.19 9.90 -0.16
CA GLY A 123 15.23 9.57 0.81
C GLY A 123 16.44 8.95 0.11
N VAL A 124 16.18 7.94 -0.75
CA VAL A 124 17.21 7.25 -1.52
C VAL A 124 16.78 7.06 -2.97
N LEU A 125 17.62 7.48 -3.91
CA LEU A 125 17.53 7.15 -5.33
C LEU A 125 18.62 6.14 -5.68
N LEU A 126 18.24 5.02 -6.30
CA LEU A 126 19.16 4.01 -6.85
C LEU A 126 19.01 3.95 -8.36
N GLU A 127 20.10 4.11 -9.10
CA GLU A 127 20.18 3.92 -10.54
C GLU A 127 21.35 2.98 -10.87
N GLY A 128 21.11 1.96 -11.72
CA GLY A 128 22.13 0.99 -12.15
C GLY A 128 21.92 -0.42 -11.60
N SER A 129 22.94 -1.10 -11.11
CA SER A 129 22.82 -2.52 -10.77
C SER A 129 23.49 -2.94 -9.45
N ASP A 130 23.06 -4.08 -8.95
CA ASP A 130 23.70 -4.80 -7.84
C ASP A 130 23.83 -3.98 -6.55
N HIS A 131 22.87 -3.07 -6.32
CA HIS A 131 22.84 -2.28 -5.11
C HIS A 131 22.20 -3.04 -3.93
N THR A 132 22.66 -2.70 -2.74
CA THR A 132 22.07 -3.21 -1.48
C THR A 132 21.67 -2.04 -0.57
N LEU A 133 20.39 -2.00 -0.21
CA LEU A 133 19.83 -1.06 0.75
C LEU A 133 19.25 -1.85 1.92
N GLU A 134 19.91 -1.87 3.08
CA GLU A 134 19.62 -2.84 4.13
C GLU A 134 19.68 -2.23 5.52
N ASP A 135 18.68 -2.57 6.36
CA ASP A 135 18.61 -2.18 7.77
C ASP A 135 18.64 -0.66 7.99
N ASN A 136 18.16 0.14 7.05
CA ASN A 136 18.13 1.58 7.16
C ASN A 136 16.80 2.07 7.73
N ARG A 137 16.83 3.20 8.41
CA ARG A 137 15.69 4.01 8.78
C ARG A 137 15.63 5.22 7.84
N ILE A 138 14.53 5.38 7.14
CA ILE A 138 14.32 6.46 6.17
C ILE A 138 13.04 7.18 6.60
N ASP A 139 13.16 8.42 7.07
CA ASP A 139 11.99 9.17 7.55
C ASP A 139 12.04 10.65 7.15
N ASP A 140 10.93 11.35 7.35
CA ASP A 140 10.75 12.73 6.90
C ASP A 140 11.11 12.92 5.42
N VAL A 141 10.62 12.03 4.56
CA VAL A 141 10.89 12.01 3.14
C VAL A 141 9.59 12.05 2.33
N LEU A 142 9.57 12.73 1.20
CA LEU A 142 8.39 12.74 0.33
C LEU A 142 8.22 11.38 -0.35
N PHE A 143 9.22 10.94 -1.13
CA PHE A 143 9.34 9.57 -1.60
C PHE A 143 10.34 8.82 -0.74
N GLY A 144 10.03 7.58 -0.35
CA GLY A 144 10.95 6.79 0.47
C GLY A 144 12.18 6.36 -0.33
N ILE A 145 12.00 5.35 -1.18
CA ILE A 145 13.04 4.73 -1.99
C ILE A 145 12.62 4.76 -3.45
N HIS A 146 13.45 5.29 -4.32
CA HIS A 146 13.24 5.30 -5.76
C HIS A 146 14.28 4.42 -6.47
N LEU A 147 13.85 3.30 -7.02
CA LEU A 147 14.63 2.45 -7.91
C LEU A 147 14.32 2.85 -9.35
N LYS A 148 15.24 3.53 -10.01
CA LYS A 148 15.08 3.99 -11.38
C LYS A 148 16.05 3.24 -12.29
N GLN A 149 15.52 2.46 -13.24
CA GLN A 149 16.31 1.66 -14.15
C GLN A 149 17.31 0.72 -13.44
N THR A 150 16.91 0.17 -12.31
CA THR A 150 17.76 -0.71 -11.50
C THR A 150 17.65 -2.17 -11.92
N THR A 151 18.75 -2.90 -11.79
CA THR A 151 18.77 -4.33 -12.02
C THR A 151 19.48 -5.06 -10.88
N SER A 152 18.95 -6.23 -10.48
CA SER A 152 19.57 -7.14 -9.51
C SER A 152 19.89 -6.50 -8.14
N SER A 153 19.14 -5.47 -7.78
CA SER A 153 19.33 -4.75 -6.52
C SER A 153 18.46 -5.35 -5.40
N ARG A 154 18.95 -5.23 -4.18
CA ARG A 154 18.28 -5.75 -2.99
C ARG A 154 17.94 -4.64 -2.00
N VAL A 155 16.65 -4.53 -1.68
CA VAL A 155 16.10 -3.58 -0.70
C VAL A 155 15.44 -4.39 0.40
N ARG A 156 16.05 -4.45 1.59
CA ARG A 156 15.52 -5.31 2.65
C ARG A 156 15.63 -4.73 4.05
N ARG A 157 14.67 -5.08 4.90
CA ARG A 157 14.61 -4.69 6.31
C ARG A 157 14.75 -3.20 6.58
N ASN A 158 14.33 -2.37 5.61
CA ASN A 158 14.29 -0.92 5.81
C ASN A 158 12.96 -0.50 6.46
N GLN A 159 13.03 0.56 7.26
CA GLN A 159 11.86 1.23 7.83
C GLN A 159 11.70 2.58 7.13
N VAL A 160 10.62 2.73 6.39
CA VAL A 160 10.34 3.94 5.60
C VAL A 160 9.10 4.62 6.16
N THR A 161 9.23 5.90 6.52
CA THR A 161 8.12 6.71 7.01
C THR A 161 8.10 8.04 6.26
N GLY A 162 7.04 8.27 5.51
CA GLY A 162 6.86 9.52 4.77
C GLY A 162 6.64 10.74 5.68
N LYS A 163 6.73 11.93 5.07
CA LYS A 163 6.39 13.20 5.71
C LYS A 163 4.95 13.17 6.25
N ASP A 164 4.69 13.98 7.27
CA ASP A 164 3.35 14.12 7.85
C ASP A 164 2.46 14.98 6.95
N LEU A 165 1.97 14.38 5.88
CA LEU A 165 1.15 15.01 4.87
C LEU A 165 -0.21 14.28 4.74
N THR A 166 -1.21 14.98 4.22
CA THR A 166 -2.47 14.33 3.82
C THR A 166 -2.22 13.31 2.72
N LEU A 167 -3.03 12.26 2.64
CA LEU A 167 -2.81 11.12 1.73
C LEU A 167 -2.55 11.55 0.27
N GLY A 168 -3.31 12.54 -0.23
CA GLY A 168 -3.15 13.04 -1.61
C GLY A 168 -1.81 13.73 -1.89
N MET A 169 -1.15 14.24 -0.84
CA MET A 169 0.14 14.94 -0.93
C MET A 169 1.34 14.06 -0.61
N ARG A 170 1.12 12.83 -0.17
CA ARG A 170 2.21 11.88 0.10
C ARG A 170 2.83 11.38 -1.20
N GLY A 171 4.11 11.10 -1.19
CA GLY A 171 4.80 10.34 -2.23
C GLY A 171 4.77 8.83 -1.94
N ASP A 172 5.34 8.04 -2.83
CA ASP A 172 5.36 6.59 -2.71
C ASP A 172 6.41 6.15 -1.66
N GLY A 173 6.09 5.09 -0.90
CA GLY A 173 7.04 4.48 0.05
C GLY A 173 8.22 3.82 -0.67
N ILE A 174 7.91 3.11 -1.75
CA ILE A 174 8.89 2.67 -2.75
C ILE A 174 8.31 2.90 -4.14
N ARG A 175 9.16 3.32 -5.06
CA ARG A 175 8.84 3.49 -6.47
C ARG A 175 9.87 2.77 -7.31
N VAL A 176 9.44 1.75 -8.06
CA VAL A 176 10.29 1.03 -9.01
C VAL A 176 9.86 1.40 -10.42
N TRP A 177 10.76 2.01 -11.17
CA TRP A 177 10.55 2.42 -12.55
C TRP A 177 11.59 1.77 -13.46
N ASN A 178 11.12 1.02 -14.46
CA ASN A 178 11.98 0.29 -15.41
C ASN A 178 13.01 -0.61 -14.70
N GLY A 179 12.69 -1.12 -13.50
CA GLY A 179 13.56 -1.98 -12.72
C GLY A 179 13.30 -3.46 -12.96
N ARG A 180 14.34 -4.29 -12.97
CA ARG A 180 14.21 -5.73 -13.23
C ARG A 180 15.05 -6.56 -12.26
N HIS A 181 14.57 -7.78 -11.96
CA HIS A 181 15.30 -8.73 -11.12
C HIS A 181 15.67 -8.19 -9.73
N ASN A 182 14.96 -7.17 -9.25
CA ASN A 182 15.18 -6.64 -7.91
C ASN A 182 14.43 -7.47 -6.87
N THR A 183 14.98 -7.49 -5.67
CA THR A 183 14.36 -8.13 -4.50
C THR A 183 14.01 -7.04 -3.47
N ILE A 184 12.72 -6.90 -3.17
CA ILE A 184 12.20 -5.97 -2.17
C ILE A 184 11.57 -6.80 -1.07
N GLU A 185 12.26 -6.96 0.07
CA GLU A 185 11.85 -7.91 1.09
C GLU A 185 11.93 -7.37 2.53
N ASP A 186 10.95 -7.76 3.35
CA ASP A 186 10.91 -7.49 4.79
C ASP A 186 10.98 -6.00 5.16
N ASN A 187 10.57 -5.09 4.26
CA ASN A 187 10.55 -3.67 4.55
C ASN A 187 9.23 -3.27 5.24
N ARG A 188 9.28 -2.18 5.99
CA ARG A 188 8.12 -1.57 6.64
C ARG A 188 7.90 -0.17 6.08
N PHE A 189 6.68 0.08 5.58
CA PHE A 189 6.30 1.36 5.01
C PHE A 189 5.12 1.94 5.79
N GLN A 190 5.20 3.22 6.13
CA GLN A 190 4.15 3.97 6.81
C GLN A 190 4.07 5.39 6.27
N ARG A 191 2.89 6.01 6.34
CA ARG A 191 2.65 7.38 5.85
C ARG A 191 3.15 7.60 4.43
N ALA A 192 3.00 6.62 3.57
CA ALA A 192 3.27 6.71 2.15
C ALA A 192 1.97 6.63 1.37
N ARG A 193 1.97 7.09 0.13
CA ARG A 193 0.79 6.99 -0.72
C ARG A 193 0.62 5.59 -1.26
N ASP A 194 1.63 5.07 -1.94
CA ASP A 194 1.61 3.79 -2.62
C ASP A 194 2.96 3.05 -2.49
N LEU A 195 2.96 1.74 -2.81
CA LEU A 195 4.15 1.02 -3.27
C LEU A 195 4.00 0.80 -4.78
N THR A 196 4.77 1.50 -5.59
CA THR A 196 4.56 1.58 -7.05
C THR A 196 5.60 0.79 -7.83
N PHE A 197 5.12 -0.05 -8.76
CA PHE A 197 5.94 -0.82 -9.71
C PHE A 197 5.45 -0.53 -11.13
N MET A 198 6.26 0.15 -11.92
CA MET A 198 5.89 0.60 -13.26
C MET A 198 6.94 0.18 -14.30
N ASN A 199 6.51 -0.48 -15.37
CA ASN A 199 7.37 -1.04 -16.41
C ASN A 199 8.49 -1.94 -15.86
N SER A 200 8.20 -2.71 -14.79
CA SER A 200 9.20 -3.32 -13.92
C SER A 200 8.98 -4.82 -13.79
N ALA A 201 9.56 -5.58 -14.69
CA ALA A 201 9.39 -7.03 -14.79
C ALA A 201 10.30 -7.82 -13.82
N ASP A 202 9.93 -9.08 -13.56
CA ASP A 202 10.80 -10.07 -12.92
C ASP A 202 11.28 -9.71 -11.49
N ASN A 203 10.53 -8.86 -10.77
CA ASN A 203 10.89 -8.49 -9.39
C ASN A 203 10.22 -9.40 -8.36
N LEU A 204 10.90 -9.62 -7.24
CA LEU A 204 10.34 -10.26 -6.05
C LEU A 204 9.98 -9.21 -5.00
N ILE A 205 8.74 -9.25 -4.53
CA ILE A 205 8.18 -8.36 -3.51
C ILE A 205 7.64 -9.24 -2.39
N ALA A 206 8.41 -9.39 -1.30
CA ALA A 206 8.10 -10.41 -0.32
C ALA A 206 8.23 -9.92 1.13
N GLY A 207 7.33 -10.37 2.00
CA GLY A 207 7.42 -10.10 3.45
C GLY A 207 7.30 -8.63 3.85
N ASN A 208 6.91 -7.74 2.94
CA ASN A 208 6.81 -6.32 3.24
C ASN A 208 5.52 -6.03 4.02
N ARG A 209 5.59 -5.02 4.88
CA ARG A 209 4.44 -4.51 5.64
C ARG A 209 4.14 -3.06 5.24
N PHE A 210 2.92 -2.80 4.79
CA PHE A 210 2.45 -1.47 4.46
C PHE A 210 1.13 -1.17 5.16
N ILE A 211 1.04 0.00 5.78
CA ILE A 211 -0.15 0.44 6.52
C ILE A 211 -0.42 1.90 6.19
N ASP A 212 -1.68 2.22 5.96
CA ASP A 212 -2.19 3.58 5.77
C ASP A 212 -1.71 4.23 4.47
N GLY A 213 -2.36 3.84 3.36
CA GLY A 213 -2.06 4.37 2.03
C GLY A 213 -3.24 4.26 1.07
N ARG A 214 -3.04 4.76 -0.15
CA ARG A 214 -4.03 4.66 -1.22
C ARG A 214 -4.03 3.26 -1.84
N TYR A 215 -2.88 2.81 -2.36
CA TYR A 215 -2.68 1.47 -2.87
C TYR A 215 -1.56 0.78 -2.10
N GLY A 216 -1.86 -0.38 -1.52
CA GLY A 216 -0.85 -1.22 -0.90
C GLY A 216 0.26 -1.59 -1.88
N MET A 217 -0.13 -2.01 -3.09
CA MET A 217 0.77 -2.18 -4.24
C MET A 217 0.08 -1.70 -5.51
N HIS A 218 0.73 -0.82 -6.25
CA HIS A 218 0.29 -0.29 -7.54
C HIS A 218 1.20 -0.80 -8.65
N ILE A 219 0.71 -1.77 -9.41
CA ILE A 219 1.47 -2.50 -10.42
C ILE A 219 0.94 -2.15 -11.79
N VAL A 220 1.78 -1.62 -12.67
CA VAL A 220 1.41 -1.16 -14.00
C VAL A 220 2.46 -1.62 -15.02
N PHE A 221 2.05 -2.29 -16.09
CA PHE A 221 2.93 -2.81 -17.15
C PHE A 221 4.14 -3.59 -16.61
N SER A 222 3.93 -4.42 -15.57
CA SER A 222 5.00 -5.08 -14.83
C SER A 222 4.77 -6.60 -14.79
N PRO A 223 5.14 -7.33 -15.84
CA PRO A 223 4.91 -8.77 -15.91
C PRO A 223 5.90 -9.58 -15.04
N ARG A 224 5.54 -10.84 -14.78
CA ARG A 224 6.35 -11.85 -14.06
C ARG A 224 6.81 -11.41 -12.68
N LEU A 225 5.97 -10.64 -11.98
CA LEU A 225 6.21 -10.31 -10.58
C LEU A 225 5.82 -11.48 -9.67
N ARG A 226 6.59 -11.62 -8.60
CA ARG A 226 6.26 -12.48 -7.48
C ARG A 226 5.96 -11.61 -6.26
N ILE A 227 4.72 -11.68 -5.77
CA ILE A 227 4.19 -10.89 -4.65
C ILE A 227 3.81 -11.87 -3.55
N GLU A 228 4.66 -12.00 -2.54
CA GLU A 228 4.56 -13.12 -1.60
C GLU A 228 4.67 -12.67 -0.14
N ARG A 229 3.81 -13.20 0.72
CA ARG A 229 3.87 -13.00 2.18
C ARG A 229 3.90 -11.53 2.63
N ASN A 230 3.27 -10.65 1.87
CA ASN A 230 3.17 -9.25 2.26
C ASN A 230 1.94 -9.04 3.15
N PHE A 231 2.02 -8.07 4.05
CA PHE A 231 0.93 -7.59 4.89
C PHE A 231 0.53 -6.18 4.50
N LEU A 232 -0.71 -6.01 4.04
CA LEU A 232 -1.27 -4.73 3.58
C LEU A 232 -2.54 -4.43 4.39
N SER A 233 -2.59 -3.28 5.04
CA SER A 233 -3.73 -2.92 5.88
C SER A 233 -4.08 -1.44 5.81
N LYS A 234 -5.37 -1.13 5.93
CA LYS A 234 -5.90 0.25 5.91
C LYS A 234 -5.47 1.01 4.66
N THR A 235 -5.67 0.40 3.51
CA THR A 235 -5.41 1.00 2.20
C THR A 235 -6.72 1.18 1.45
N GLY A 236 -6.79 2.11 0.51
CA GLY A 236 -7.94 2.23 -0.38
C GLY A 236 -8.11 0.94 -1.20
N THR A 237 -7.04 0.43 -1.77
CA THR A 237 -6.96 -0.90 -2.40
C THR A 237 -5.68 -1.60 -1.95
N GLY A 238 -5.74 -2.90 -1.65
CA GLY A 238 -4.57 -3.67 -1.24
C GLY A 238 -3.57 -3.83 -2.37
N ILE A 239 -3.87 -4.66 -3.36
CA ILE A 239 -3.03 -4.89 -4.54
C ILE A 239 -3.85 -4.55 -5.78
N ILE A 240 -3.38 -3.62 -6.61
CA ILE A 240 -3.96 -3.33 -7.91
C ILE A 240 -2.95 -3.64 -9.01
N VAL A 241 -3.39 -4.48 -9.94
CA VAL A 241 -2.61 -4.94 -11.09
C VAL A 241 -3.27 -4.43 -12.37
N LEU A 242 -2.52 -3.68 -13.15
CA LEU A 242 -2.95 -3.04 -14.39
C LEU A 242 -2.04 -3.46 -15.54
N TYR A 243 -2.59 -3.92 -16.65
CA TYR A 243 -1.86 -4.22 -17.90
C TYR A 243 -0.63 -5.11 -17.68
N SER A 244 -0.73 -6.11 -16.80
CA SER A 244 0.40 -6.96 -16.42
C SER A 244 0.01 -8.43 -16.48
N LYS A 245 0.96 -9.32 -16.74
CA LYS A 245 0.72 -10.75 -16.91
C LYS A 245 1.79 -11.62 -16.27
N ASP A 246 1.50 -12.92 -16.18
CA ASP A 246 2.40 -13.92 -15.60
C ASP A 246 2.78 -13.63 -14.14
N LEU A 247 1.80 -13.21 -13.32
CA LEU A 247 2.05 -12.87 -11.92
C LEU A 247 1.82 -14.05 -10.99
N ILE A 248 2.57 -14.05 -9.89
CA ILE A 248 2.32 -14.93 -8.73
C ILE A 248 1.99 -14.04 -7.53
N VAL A 249 0.75 -14.13 -7.04
CA VAL A 249 0.27 -13.43 -5.84
C VAL A 249 -0.03 -14.50 -4.79
N ARG A 250 0.90 -14.70 -3.85
CA ARG A 250 0.85 -15.86 -2.95
C ARG A 250 1.00 -15.48 -1.48
N SER A 251 0.18 -16.09 -0.63
CA SER A 251 0.29 -16.00 0.83
C SER A 251 0.34 -14.56 1.37
N ASN A 252 -0.29 -13.61 0.68
CA ASN A 252 -0.40 -12.24 1.18
C ASN A 252 -1.59 -12.12 2.12
N HIS A 253 -1.47 -11.23 3.09
CA HIS A 253 -2.56 -10.83 3.97
C HIS A 253 -2.98 -9.40 3.64
N VAL A 254 -4.24 -9.23 3.23
CA VAL A 254 -4.81 -7.92 2.88
C VAL A 254 -6.05 -7.70 3.72
N GLU A 255 -6.07 -6.60 4.47
CA GLU A 255 -7.21 -6.29 5.32
C GLU A 255 -7.58 -4.81 5.32
N HIS A 256 -8.87 -4.54 5.59
CA HIS A 256 -9.39 -3.18 5.76
C HIS A 256 -9.14 -2.26 4.54
N ALA A 257 -9.31 -2.78 3.33
CA ALA A 257 -9.35 -1.99 2.11
C ALA A 257 -10.81 -1.56 1.84
N LEU A 258 -11.23 -0.42 2.41
CA LEU A 258 -12.64 -0.01 2.48
C LEU A 258 -12.94 1.30 1.75
N GLU A 259 -11.96 2.16 1.51
CA GLU A 259 -12.19 3.50 0.96
C GLU A 259 -12.62 3.46 -0.51
N GLY A 260 -13.64 4.23 -0.86
CA GLY A 260 -14.05 4.45 -2.25
C GLY A 260 -14.46 3.18 -3.02
N GLY A 261 -15.01 2.17 -2.33
CA GLY A 261 -15.28 0.86 -2.95
C GLY A 261 -14.03 0.00 -3.04
N GLY A 262 -13.13 0.13 -2.07
CA GLY A 262 -11.83 -0.50 -1.97
C GLY A 262 -11.86 -2.01 -2.11
N ALA A 263 -10.81 -2.54 -2.67
CA ALA A 263 -10.67 -3.97 -2.92
C ALA A 263 -9.37 -4.53 -2.33
N GLY A 264 -9.42 -5.78 -1.88
CA GLY A 264 -8.22 -6.49 -1.46
C GLY A 264 -7.26 -6.67 -2.61
N ILE A 265 -7.71 -7.31 -3.69
CA ILE A 265 -6.92 -7.53 -4.90
C ILE A 265 -7.76 -7.12 -6.13
N VAL A 266 -7.15 -6.42 -7.08
CA VAL A 266 -7.77 -6.02 -8.35
C VAL A 266 -6.87 -6.45 -9.50
N PHE A 267 -7.43 -7.15 -10.46
CA PHE A 267 -6.85 -7.34 -11.78
C PHE A 267 -7.67 -6.55 -12.80
N LYS A 268 -7.02 -5.60 -13.46
CA LYS A 268 -7.62 -4.81 -14.52
C LYS A 268 -6.80 -4.94 -15.79
N GLU A 269 -7.44 -5.40 -16.86
CA GLU A 269 -6.78 -5.64 -18.15
C GLU A 269 -5.46 -6.42 -17.97
N SER A 270 -5.51 -7.43 -17.10
CA SER A 270 -4.36 -8.21 -16.66
C SER A 270 -4.74 -9.69 -16.68
N ASP A 271 -3.81 -10.52 -17.09
CA ASP A 271 -4.06 -11.92 -17.34
C ASP A 271 -2.94 -12.86 -16.80
N MET A 272 -3.17 -14.17 -16.89
CA MET A 272 -2.19 -15.21 -16.55
C MET A 272 -1.58 -15.03 -15.15
N ALA A 273 -2.42 -14.95 -14.14
CA ALA A 273 -1.95 -14.85 -12.77
C ALA A 273 -2.34 -16.07 -11.93
N LEU A 274 -1.43 -16.50 -11.05
CA LEU A 274 -1.69 -17.41 -9.97
C LEU A 274 -1.93 -16.62 -8.67
N VAL A 275 -3.16 -16.71 -8.14
CA VAL A 275 -3.56 -16.12 -6.86
C VAL A 275 -3.79 -17.26 -5.88
N GLU A 276 -2.85 -17.47 -4.94
CA GLU A 276 -2.84 -18.68 -4.13
C GLU A 276 -2.56 -18.40 -2.65
N GLY A 277 -3.36 -18.99 -1.78
CA GLY A 277 -3.11 -18.99 -0.33
C GLY A 277 -3.17 -17.60 0.31
N ASN A 278 -3.83 -16.62 -0.32
CA ASN A 278 -3.95 -15.29 0.24
C ASN A 278 -5.12 -15.21 1.23
N GLU A 279 -5.00 -14.36 2.24
CA GLU A 279 -6.09 -13.97 3.12
C GLU A 279 -6.54 -12.55 2.81
N ILE A 280 -7.80 -12.39 2.42
CA ILE A 280 -8.41 -11.11 2.09
C ILE A 280 -9.60 -10.89 3.01
N LEU A 281 -9.45 -9.97 3.96
CA LEU A 281 -10.35 -9.81 5.07
C LEU A 281 -10.86 -8.37 5.22
N HIS A 282 -12.14 -8.21 5.55
CA HIS A 282 -12.72 -6.90 5.89
C HIS A 282 -12.50 -5.83 4.81
N CYS A 283 -12.59 -6.20 3.53
CA CYS A 283 -12.45 -5.29 2.40
C CYS A 283 -13.83 -4.95 1.80
N GLY A 284 -13.90 -3.87 1.02
CA GLY A 284 -15.09 -3.58 0.22
C GLY A 284 -15.35 -4.68 -0.79
N VAL A 285 -14.33 -5.07 -1.55
CA VAL A 285 -14.34 -6.22 -2.46
C VAL A 285 -13.14 -7.10 -2.13
N GLY A 286 -13.31 -8.41 -1.98
CA GLY A 286 -12.20 -9.33 -1.76
C GLY A 286 -11.28 -9.40 -2.99
N LEU A 287 -11.79 -9.90 -4.10
CA LEU A 287 -11.11 -9.92 -5.39
C LEU A 287 -12.00 -9.28 -6.46
N LYS A 288 -11.48 -8.30 -7.18
CA LYS A 288 -12.13 -7.70 -8.33
C LYS A 288 -11.39 -8.10 -9.60
N VAL A 289 -12.13 -8.64 -10.56
CA VAL A 289 -11.65 -8.96 -11.91
C VAL A 289 -12.36 -8.04 -12.90
N ASP A 290 -11.56 -7.23 -13.61
CA ASP A 290 -12.02 -6.32 -14.64
C ASP A 290 -11.49 -6.81 -15.99
N ALA A 291 -12.34 -6.79 -17.01
CA ALA A 291 -12.16 -7.47 -18.29
C ALA A 291 -10.73 -7.31 -18.87
N PRO A 292 -10.06 -8.39 -19.24
CA PRO A 292 -8.94 -8.31 -20.15
C PRO A 292 -9.44 -7.88 -21.55
N PRO A 293 -8.63 -7.17 -22.33
CA PRO A 293 -9.02 -6.70 -23.67
C PRO A 293 -9.25 -7.84 -24.67
N GLU A 294 -8.77 -9.04 -24.36
CA GLU A 294 -9.03 -10.27 -25.14
C GLU A 294 -9.15 -11.50 -24.22
N PRO A 295 -9.93 -12.54 -24.60
CA PRO A 295 -10.19 -13.71 -23.74
C PRO A 295 -9.01 -14.69 -23.67
N VAL A 296 -7.77 -14.23 -23.51
CA VAL A 296 -6.56 -15.06 -23.64
C VAL A 296 -5.91 -15.38 -22.31
N GLY A 297 -6.26 -14.71 -21.22
CA GLY A 297 -5.56 -14.88 -19.96
C GLY A 297 -6.39 -15.49 -18.85
N VAL A 298 -5.96 -16.61 -18.29
CA VAL A 298 -6.61 -17.31 -17.20
C VAL A 298 -6.04 -16.91 -15.86
N LEU A 299 -6.88 -16.42 -14.95
CA LEU A 299 -6.56 -16.35 -13.54
C LEU A 299 -6.78 -17.72 -12.90
N THR A 300 -5.78 -18.23 -12.22
CA THR A 300 -5.92 -19.40 -11.34
C THR A 300 -5.97 -18.92 -9.90
N VAL A 301 -7.14 -19.02 -9.30
CA VAL A 301 -7.43 -18.54 -7.94
C VAL A 301 -7.69 -19.76 -7.07
N ARG A 302 -6.76 -20.10 -6.18
CA ARG A 302 -6.89 -21.31 -5.38
C ARG A 302 -6.38 -21.16 -3.95
N ASN A 303 -7.00 -21.92 -3.05
CA ASN A 303 -6.62 -21.94 -1.63
C ASN A 303 -6.61 -20.57 -0.94
N ASN A 304 -7.40 -19.60 -1.44
CA ASN A 304 -7.49 -18.28 -0.81
C ASN A 304 -8.64 -18.24 0.18
N ARG A 305 -8.54 -17.35 1.14
CA ARG A 305 -9.60 -17.03 2.10
C ARG A 305 -10.15 -15.64 1.82
N PHE A 306 -11.40 -15.57 1.43
CA PHE A 306 -12.17 -14.33 1.26
C PHE A 306 -13.21 -14.27 2.36
N ALA A 307 -12.97 -13.44 3.39
CA ALA A 307 -13.86 -13.43 4.55
C ALA A 307 -14.20 -12.03 5.04
N HIS A 308 -15.46 -11.87 5.48
CA HIS A 308 -15.96 -10.63 6.06
C HIS A 308 -15.84 -9.41 5.13
N ASN A 309 -15.85 -9.64 3.82
CA ASN A 309 -15.86 -8.57 2.84
C ASN A 309 -17.31 -8.14 2.53
N ILE A 310 -17.51 -6.92 2.04
CA ILE A 310 -18.83 -6.54 1.54
C ILE A 310 -19.16 -7.40 0.31
N ILE A 311 -18.21 -7.54 -0.62
CA ILE A 311 -18.33 -8.47 -1.75
C ILE A 311 -17.10 -9.38 -1.72
N GLY A 312 -17.31 -10.70 -1.75
CA GLY A 312 -16.21 -11.67 -1.83
C GLY A 312 -15.47 -11.58 -3.16
N LEU A 313 -16.21 -11.75 -4.27
CA LEU A 313 -15.69 -11.65 -5.65
C LEU A 313 -16.55 -10.71 -6.48
N PHE A 314 -15.93 -9.90 -7.32
CA PHE A 314 -16.65 -9.03 -8.24
C PHE A 314 -16.09 -9.13 -9.65
N PHE A 315 -16.93 -9.58 -10.59
CA PHE A 315 -16.62 -9.65 -12.03
C PHE A 315 -17.20 -8.43 -12.73
N TYR A 316 -16.33 -7.61 -13.32
CA TYR A 316 -16.71 -6.39 -14.00
C TYR A 316 -16.45 -6.50 -15.50
N GLY A 317 -17.51 -6.68 -16.29
CA GLY A 317 -17.46 -6.68 -17.76
C GLY A 317 -16.69 -7.84 -18.40
N GLU A 318 -16.32 -8.88 -17.62
CA GLU A 318 -15.46 -9.94 -18.11
C GLU A 318 -16.24 -11.20 -18.47
N ALA A 319 -15.77 -11.93 -19.51
CA ALA A 319 -16.48 -13.09 -20.05
C ALA A 319 -16.25 -14.40 -19.26
N GLY A 320 -15.24 -14.45 -18.39
CA GLY A 320 -14.86 -15.65 -17.64
C GLY A 320 -13.68 -16.40 -18.24
N GLY A 321 -13.63 -17.71 -17.96
CA GLY A 321 -12.52 -18.57 -18.34
C GLY A 321 -11.50 -18.79 -17.23
N HIS A 322 -11.72 -18.19 -16.06
CA HIS A 322 -10.87 -18.34 -14.88
C HIS A 322 -11.18 -19.60 -14.09
N SER A 323 -10.24 -20.02 -13.27
CA SER A 323 -10.36 -21.18 -12.41
C SER A 323 -10.36 -20.79 -10.93
N PHE A 324 -11.41 -21.16 -10.20
CA PHE A 324 -11.58 -20.94 -8.76
C PHE A 324 -11.69 -22.28 -8.06
N THR A 325 -10.61 -22.70 -7.40
CA THR A 325 -10.55 -24.02 -6.77
C THR A 325 -10.09 -23.95 -5.31
N ASP A 326 -10.73 -24.74 -4.45
CA ASP A 326 -10.34 -24.89 -3.05
C ASP A 326 -10.25 -23.58 -2.25
N ASN A 327 -10.96 -22.53 -2.65
CA ASN A 327 -11.03 -21.28 -1.92
C ASN A 327 -12.05 -21.37 -0.77
N HIS A 328 -11.90 -20.50 0.20
CA HIS A 328 -12.77 -20.38 1.36
C HIS A 328 -13.52 -19.05 1.34
N PHE A 329 -14.83 -19.10 1.16
CA PHE A 329 -15.71 -17.93 1.16
C PHE A 329 -16.55 -17.92 2.42
N SER A 330 -16.26 -17.00 3.36
CA SER A 330 -16.98 -16.95 4.64
C SER A 330 -17.44 -15.56 5.03
N ASN A 331 -18.70 -15.48 5.42
CA ASN A 331 -19.29 -14.28 6.00
C ASN A 331 -19.10 -13.02 5.13
N ASN A 332 -19.06 -13.16 3.81
CA ASN A 332 -19.15 -12.03 2.90
C ASN A 332 -20.63 -11.61 2.78
N LEU A 333 -20.92 -10.32 2.76
CA LEU A 333 -22.30 -9.86 2.63
C LEU A 333 -22.90 -10.30 1.30
N THR A 334 -22.12 -10.17 0.21
CA THR A 334 -22.41 -10.78 -1.10
C THR A 334 -21.22 -11.65 -1.46
N THR A 335 -21.41 -12.94 -1.68
CA THR A 335 -20.29 -13.84 -1.97
C THR A 335 -19.71 -13.58 -3.36
N VAL A 336 -20.57 -13.48 -4.38
CA VAL A 336 -20.17 -13.17 -5.76
C VAL A 336 -21.12 -12.13 -6.36
N ALA A 337 -20.56 -11.09 -6.94
CA ALA A 337 -21.30 -10.06 -7.68
C ALA A 337 -20.78 -9.96 -9.12
N ILE A 338 -21.66 -9.57 -10.03
CA ILE A 338 -21.37 -9.34 -11.44
C ILE A 338 -21.88 -7.96 -11.87
N SER A 339 -21.25 -7.32 -12.85
CA SER A 339 -21.68 -6.01 -13.37
C SER A 339 -22.70 -6.11 -14.50
N ALA A 340 -22.75 -7.25 -15.18
CA ALA A 340 -23.65 -7.49 -16.32
C ALA A 340 -23.98 -8.98 -16.42
N PRO A 341 -25.13 -9.35 -17.00
CA PRO A 341 -25.46 -10.75 -17.29
C PRO A 341 -24.35 -11.40 -18.14
N GLY A 342 -23.93 -12.60 -17.73
CA GLY A 342 -22.86 -13.34 -18.41
C GLY A 342 -21.45 -13.03 -17.91
N ALA A 343 -21.24 -11.98 -17.13
CA ALA A 343 -19.93 -11.73 -16.51
C ALA A 343 -19.56 -12.89 -15.60
N GLY A 344 -18.36 -13.43 -15.78
CA GLY A 344 -17.86 -14.58 -15.01
C GLY A 344 -18.55 -15.93 -15.31
N ALA A 345 -19.48 -15.99 -16.27
CA ALA A 345 -20.28 -17.19 -16.52
C ALA A 345 -19.45 -18.42 -16.99
N ALA A 346 -18.33 -18.18 -17.68
CA ALA A 346 -17.46 -19.23 -18.19
C ALA A 346 -16.38 -19.69 -17.21
N ASN A 347 -16.43 -19.24 -15.95
CA ASN A 347 -15.47 -19.64 -14.92
C ASN A 347 -15.66 -21.09 -14.48
N THR A 348 -14.56 -21.74 -14.13
CA THR A 348 -14.56 -23.08 -13.54
C THR A 348 -14.52 -22.98 -12.03
N TRP A 349 -15.48 -23.63 -11.37
CA TRP A 349 -15.60 -23.67 -9.92
C TRP A 349 -15.50 -25.10 -9.44
N ARG A 350 -14.66 -25.37 -8.44
CA ARG A 350 -14.57 -26.72 -7.88
C ARG A 350 -13.93 -26.73 -6.49
N GLY A 351 -14.59 -27.40 -5.57
CA GLY A 351 -14.00 -27.68 -4.26
C GLY A 351 -13.90 -26.47 -3.36
N ASN A 352 -14.60 -25.37 -3.65
CA ASN A 352 -14.59 -24.22 -2.77
C ASN A 352 -15.47 -24.49 -1.54
N TRP A 353 -15.07 -23.91 -0.41
CA TRP A 353 -15.88 -23.89 0.78
C TRP A 353 -16.73 -22.60 0.82
N TRP A 354 -18.02 -22.79 1.09
CA TRP A 354 -19.02 -21.72 1.09
C TRP A 354 -19.75 -21.71 2.42
N SER A 355 -19.76 -20.58 3.14
CA SER A 355 -20.42 -20.47 4.45
C SER A 355 -21.93 -20.65 4.41
N ASP A 356 -22.56 -20.48 3.26
CA ASP A 356 -23.99 -20.62 3.00
C ASP A 356 -24.35 -21.96 2.32
N TYR A 357 -23.39 -22.86 2.09
CA TYR A 357 -23.68 -24.18 1.56
C TYR A 357 -24.43 -25.06 2.58
N GLN A 358 -25.57 -25.61 2.16
CA GLN A 358 -26.47 -26.42 2.99
C GLN A 358 -26.59 -27.87 2.53
N GLY A 359 -25.74 -28.31 1.65
CA GLY A 359 -25.73 -29.69 1.17
C GLY A 359 -25.11 -30.67 2.17
N PHE A 360 -25.23 -31.95 1.85
CA PHE A 360 -24.75 -33.08 2.67
C PHE A 360 -23.58 -33.79 1.99
N ASP A 361 -22.73 -34.38 2.77
CA ASP A 361 -21.70 -35.32 2.37
C ASP A 361 -22.10 -36.70 2.91
N ARG A 362 -22.68 -37.54 2.05
CA ARG A 362 -23.19 -38.87 2.45
C ARG A 362 -22.15 -39.98 2.38
N ASN A 363 -21.13 -39.74 1.55
CA ASN A 363 -20.06 -40.72 1.32
C ASN A 363 -18.81 -40.41 2.13
N ASP A 364 -18.81 -39.33 2.95
CA ASP A 364 -17.74 -38.88 3.85
C ASP A 364 -16.41 -38.62 3.14
N ASP A 365 -16.47 -38.10 1.89
CA ASP A 365 -15.29 -37.75 1.12
C ASP A 365 -14.86 -36.28 1.31
N GLY A 366 -15.57 -35.53 2.16
CA GLY A 366 -15.32 -34.10 2.45
C GLY A 366 -15.91 -33.15 1.41
N ARG A 367 -16.70 -33.67 0.46
CA ARG A 367 -17.36 -32.91 -0.60
C ARG A 367 -18.88 -33.07 -0.52
N GLY A 368 -19.59 -32.05 -0.90
CA GLY A 368 -21.05 -32.11 -0.96
C GLY A 368 -21.54 -32.92 -2.15
N ASP A 369 -22.52 -33.79 -1.92
CA ASP A 369 -23.18 -34.58 -2.95
C ASP A 369 -24.11 -33.78 -3.86
N SER A 370 -24.39 -32.52 -3.49
CA SER A 370 -25.17 -31.58 -4.30
C SER A 370 -24.34 -30.36 -4.63
N PRO A 371 -24.48 -29.79 -5.83
CA PRO A 371 -23.73 -28.60 -6.20
C PRO A 371 -24.13 -27.40 -5.32
N HIS A 372 -23.20 -26.48 -5.12
CA HIS A 372 -23.48 -25.14 -4.62
C HIS A 372 -23.74 -24.22 -5.80
N GLU A 373 -24.86 -23.53 -5.76
CA GLU A 373 -25.28 -22.59 -6.80
C GLU A 373 -25.49 -21.20 -6.21
N VAL A 374 -24.92 -20.18 -6.84
CA VAL A 374 -25.14 -18.77 -6.48
C VAL A 374 -26.09 -18.17 -7.51
N TRP A 375 -27.20 -17.66 -7.01
CA TRP A 375 -28.26 -17.04 -7.79
C TRP A 375 -28.38 -15.56 -7.46
N LEU A 376 -28.55 -14.73 -8.48
CA LEU A 376 -28.89 -13.32 -8.32
C LEU A 376 -30.40 -13.15 -8.56
N HIS A 377 -31.03 -12.54 -7.59
CA HIS A 377 -32.46 -12.22 -7.61
C HIS A 377 -32.65 -10.72 -7.87
N ALA A 378 -32.70 -9.90 -6.84
CA ALA A 378 -32.90 -8.45 -6.94
C ALA A 378 -31.71 -7.69 -7.53
N ASP A 379 -30.51 -8.25 -7.50
CA ASP A 379 -29.31 -7.64 -8.10
C ASP A 379 -29.45 -7.34 -9.61
N ARG A 380 -30.36 -8.00 -10.29
CA ARG A 380 -30.71 -7.69 -11.69
C ARG A 380 -31.20 -6.24 -11.86
N ILE A 381 -31.83 -5.67 -10.84
CA ILE A 381 -32.31 -4.29 -10.85
C ILE A 381 -31.15 -3.31 -11.06
N TRP A 382 -30.00 -3.56 -10.44
CA TRP A 382 -28.80 -2.70 -10.60
C TRP A 382 -28.15 -2.84 -11.96
N MET A 383 -28.16 -4.04 -12.52
CA MET A 383 -27.59 -4.28 -13.84
C MET A 383 -28.41 -3.55 -14.91
N GLU A 384 -29.73 -3.51 -14.77
CA GLU A 384 -30.64 -2.84 -15.69
C GLU A 384 -30.75 -1.33 -15.41
N THR A 385 -30.52 -0.91 -14.16
CA THR A 385 -30.67 0.48 -13.75
C THR A 385 -29.49 0.90 -12.86
N PRO A 386 -28.35 1.31 -13.42
CA PRO A 386 -27.12 1.64 -12.66
C PRO A 386 -27.32 2.70 -11.57
N MET A 387 -28.26 3.64 -11.76
CA MET A 387 -28.60 4.65 -10.75
C MET A 387 -29.22 4.03 -9.49
N ALA A 388 -29.79 2.86 -9.58
CA ALA A 388 -30.37 2.16 -8.43
C ALA A 388 -29.30 1.52 -7.51
N THR A 389 -28.04 1.48 -7.93
CA THR A 389 -26.92 0.98 -7.11
C THR A 389 -26.80 1.70 -5.78
N PHE A 390 -27.24 2.96 -5.71
CA PHE A 390 -27.31 3.73 -4.47
C PHE A 390 -28.16 3.07 -3.39
N PHE A 391 -29.20 2.31 -3.78
CA PHE A 391 -30.09 1.61 -2.88
C PHE A 391 -29.65 0.18 -2.54
N ARG A 392 -28.54 -0.27 -3.10
CA ARG A 392 -27.98 -1.59 -2.81
C ARG A 392 -27.74 -1.73 -1.29
N ASN A 393 -28.10 -2.88 -0.75
CA ASN A 393 -28.08 -3.15 0.68
C ASN A 393 -29.05 -2.27 1.53
N SER A 394 -30.05 -1.66 0.89
CA SER A 394 -31.12 -1.02 1.66
C SER A 394 -32.09 -2.08 2.22
N PRO A 395 -32.68 -1.85 3.41
CA PRO A 395 -33.61 -2.82 4.00
C PRO A 395 -34.80 -3.18 3.10
N ALA A 396 -35.24 -2.25 2.23
CA ALA A 396 -36.31 -2.49 1.28
C ALA A 396 -35.94 -3.50 0.22
N LEU A 397 -34.69 -3.48 -0.22
CA LEU A 397 -34.21 -4.37 -1.28
C LEU A 397 -33.77 -5.73 -0.73
N GLU A 398 -33.25 -5.75 0.49
CA GLU A 398 -33.02 -7.01 1.22
C GLU A 398 -34.36 -7.73 1.46
N LEU A 399 -35.43 -7.00 1.78
CA LEU A 399 -36.75 -7.57 1.88
C LEU A 399 -37.29 -8.07 0.54
N LEU A 400 -37.05 -7.33 -0.53
CA LEU A 400 -37.42 -7.73 -1.89
C LEU A 400 -36.70 -9.01 -2.30
N ASP A 401 -35.38 -9.08 -2.06
CA ASP A 401 -34.57 -10.27 -2.33
C ASP A 401 -35.06 -11.48 -1.53
N PHE A 402 -35.37 -11.27 -0.25
CA PHE A 402 -35.96 -12.31 0.60
C PHE A 402 -37.32 -12.78 0.07
N LEU A 403 -38.21 -11.87 -0.33
CA LEU A 403 -39.53 -12.22 -0.91
C LEU A 403 -39.37 -12.94 -2.25
N GLU A 404 -38.40 -12.56 -3.06
CA GLU A 404 -38.15 -13.20 -4.35
C GLU A 404 -37.58 -14.61 -4.19
N ARG A 405 -36.85 -14.90 -3.12
CA ARG A 405 -36.43 -16.27 -2.75
C ARG A 405 -37.59 -17.14 -2.29
N LEU A 406 -38.61 -16.54 -1.66
CA LEU A 406 -39.81 -17.25 -1.20
C LEU A 406 -40.82 -17.50 -2.30
N ALA A 407 -40.94 -16.56 -3.22
CA ALA A 407 -41.88 -16.62 -4.34
C ALA A 407 -41.25 -15.96 -5.57
N THR A 408 -40.71 -16.75 -6.46
CA THR A 408 -40.03 -16.30 -7.67
C THR A 408 -40.98 -15.49 -8.57
N PHE A 409 -40.89 -14.17 -8.51
CA PHE A 409 -41.61 -13.25 -9.40
C PHE A 409 -40.82 -12.96 -10.67
N SER A 410 -39.50 -13.23 -10.68
CA SER A 410 -38.61 -13.10 -11.83
C SER A 410 -37.88 -14.41 -12.11
N SER A 411 -37.22 -14.50 -13.27
CA SER A 411 -36.32 -15.62 -13.56
C SER A 411 -34.95 -15.27 -12.95
N PRO A 412 -34.55 -15.87 -11.81
CA PRO A 412 -33.27 -15.60 -11.20
C PRO A 412 -32.14 -15.99 -12.16
N TYR A 413 -31.04 -15.21 -12.14
CA TYR A 413 -29.87 -15.49 -12.95
C TYR A 413 -28.84 -16.30 -12.15
N ARG A 414 -28.47 -17.48 -12.64
CA ARG A 414 -27.45 -18.31 -12.03
C ARG A 414 -26.06 -17.80 -12.42
N VAL A 415 -25.31 -17.32 -11.44
CA VAL A 415 -23.95 -16.76 -11.62
C VAL A 415 -22.93 -17.88 -11.74
N LEU A 416 -23.00 -18.86 -10.86
CA LEU A 416 -22.04 -19.96 -10.83
C LEU A 416 -22.67 -21.25 -10.31
N THR A 417 -21.98 -22.35 -10.62
CA THR A 417 -22.20 -23.67 -10.03
C THR A 417 -20.85 -24.24 -9.63
N ASP A 418 -20.67 -24.56 -8.34
CA ASP A 418 -19.58 -25.41 -7.85
C ASP A 418 -20.12 -26.84 -7.72
N PRO A 419 -19.75 -27.76 -8.61
CA PRO A 419 -20.33 -29.10 -8.64
C PRO A 419 -19.87 -30.01 -7.50
N ALA A 420 -18.83 -29.64 -6.77
CA ALA A 420 -18.27 -30.44 -5.69
C ALA A 420 -17.73 -29.54 -4.56
N PRO A 421 -18.62 -28.75 -3.89
CA PRO A 421 -18.21 -27.86 -2.82
C PRO A 421 -17.64 -28.65 -1.63
N ARG A 422 -16.73 -28.06 -0.86
CA ARG A 422 -16.25 -28.63 0.39
C ARG A 422 -17.29 -28.48 1.49
N VAL A 423 -17.44 -29.54 2.30
CA VAL A 423 -18.33 -29.54 3.48
C VAL A 423 -17.57 -29.19 4.76
N ARG A 424 -16.28 -29.47 4.85
CA ARG A 424 -15.38 -29.16 5.98
C ARG A 424 -13.97 -28.82 5.53
#